data_b02d57d53c9a001136fd9085b7ea12b5
#
_entry.id   b02d57d53c9a001136fd9085b7ea12b5
#
_cell.length_a   1.000
_cell.length_b   1.000
_cell.length_c   1.000
_cell.angle_alpha   90.00
_cell.angle_beta   90.00
_cell.angle_gamma   90.00
#
_symmetry.space_group_name_H-M   'P 1'
#
loop_
_entity.id
_entity.type
_entity.pdbx_description
1 polymer ?
#
loop_
_entity_poly.entity_id
_entity_poly.type
_entity_poly.pdbx_seq_one_letter_code
_entity_poly.pdbx_strand_id
1 'polypeptide(L)'
;MLFRYYLIIFAGKKMRTRILIALGSNHEQEKNVAFAMERLRSLFPGISFSRMLWTEPIGIASDRFVNALALADTDREQEEVERILKQIEKECGRTREEKMRNIVRLDLDLLQWGTVRLREQDWERDYIRLLLQEMQWAF
;
A
#
# COMPACT_ATOMS: atom_id res chain seq x y z
N MET A 1 23.67 31.19 3.33
CA MET A 1 24.14 30.86 4.70
C MET A 1 23.01 30.50 5.65
N LEU A 2 22.00 31.32 5.78
CA LEU A 2 20.81 31.05 6.61
C LEU A 2 20.08 29.79 6.17
N PHE A 3 19.93 29.59 4.88
CA PHE A 3 19.27 28.41 4.33
C PHE A 3 20.01 27.11 4.67
N ARG A 4 21.35 27.15 4.60
CA ARG A 4 22.20 25.99 4.91
C ARG A 4 22.12 25.62 6.39
N TYR A 5 22.13 26.64 7.26
CA TYR A 5 21.98 26.46 8.69
C TYR A 5 20.59 25.90 9.03
N TYR A 6 19.57 26.38 8.35
CA TYR A 6 18.19 25.91 8.50
C TYR A 6 18.07 24.42 8.15
N LEU A 7 18.69 23.99 7.06
CA LEU A 7 18.72 22.60 6.67
C LEU A 7 19.42 21.72 7.72
N ILE A 8 20.50 22.19 8.33
CA ILE A 8 21.21 21.47 9.37
C ILE A 8 20.34 21.30 10.62
N ILE A 9 19.60 22.32 11.01
CA ILE A 9 18.66 22.23 12.13
C ILE A 9 17.55 21.22 11.85
N PHE A 10 17.03 21.16 10.64
CA PHE A 10 15.99 20.22 10.25
C PHE A 10 16.54 18.83 9.92
N ALA A 11 17.86 18.67 9.77
CA ALA A 11 18.48 17.37 9.48
C ALA A 11 18.27 16.34 10.60
N GLY A 12 18.02 16.80 11.85
CA GLY A 12 17.68 15.94 12.97
C GLY A 12 16.23 15.49 12.99
N LYS A 13 15.36 16.11 12.18
CA LYS A 13 13.97 15.72 11.99
C LYS A 13 13.77 15.43 10.52
N LYS A 14 13.78 14.15 10.17
CA LYS A 14 13.52 13.76 8.78
C LYS A 14 12.13 14.22 8.40
N MET A 15 11.99 14.81 7.21
CA MET A 15 10.70 15.16 6.66
C MET A 15 9.94 13.89 6.32
N ARG A 16 8.69 13.83 6.76
CA ARG A 16 7.83 12.70 6.47
C ARG A 16 7.04 12.95 5.19
N THR A 17 6.90 11.91 4.42
CA THR A 17 6.10 11.88 3.20
C THR A 17 4.85 11.07 3.44
N ARG A 18 3.70 11.60 3.08
CA ARG A 18 2.44 10.86 3.16
C ARG A 18 2.33 9.91 1.99
N ILE A 19 1.97 8.66 2.29
CA ILE A 19 1.87 7.61 1.28
C ILE A 19 0.55 6.88 1.38
N LEU A 20 0.08 6.38 0.24
CA LEU A 20 -1.10 5.53 0.14
C LEU A 20 -0.69 4.20 -0.47
N ILE A 21 -1.09 3.11 0.19
CA ILE A 21 -0.80 1.75 -0.25
C ILE A 21 -2.11 1.01 -0.48
N ALA A 22 -2.22 0.30 -1.60
CA ALA A 22 -3.33 -0.62 -1.85
C ALA A 22 -2.91 -2.04 -1.49
N LEU A 23 -3.80 -2.76 -0.80
CA LEU A 23 -3.62 -4.16 -0.44
C LEU A 23 -4.70 -4.97 -1.14
N GLY A 24 -4.34 -6.13 -1.69
CA GLY A 24 -5.30 -7.01 -2.35
C GLY A 24 -4.88 -8.46 -2.29
N SER A 25 -5.87 -9.36 -2.25
CA SER A 25 -5.66 -10.80 -2.28
C SER A 25 -6.90 -11.50 -2.85
N ASN A 26 -6.69 -12.53 -3.66
CA ASN A 26 -7.78 -13.39 -4.14
C ASN A 26 -7.66 -14.84 -3.65
N HIS A 27 -6.77 -15.10 -2.68
CA HIS A 27 -6.54 -16.43 -2.14
C HIS A 27 -6.27 -16.32 -0.65
N GLU A 28 -7.02 -17.05 0.18
CA GLU A 28 -7.01 -16.87 1.64
C GLU A 28 -7.08 -15.37 1.98
N GLN A 29 -8.03 -14.71 1.39
CA GLN A 29 -8.06 -13.27 1.20
C GLN A 29 -7.91 -12.49 2.50
N GLU A 30 -8.79 -12.75 3.47
CA GLU A 30 -8.76 -11.99 4.71
C GLU A 30 -7.51 -12.28 5.53
N LYS A 31 -7.05 -13.54 5.53
CA LYS A 31 -5.83 -13.95 6.22
C LYS A 31 -4.61 -13.23 5.66
N ASN A 32 -4.47 -13.21 4.33
CA ASN A 32 -3.30 -12.61 3.71
C ASN A 32 -3.29 -11.09 3.81
N VAL A 33 -4.46 -10.45 3.69
CA VAL A 33 -4.57 -9.00 3.89
C VAL A 33 -4.29 -8.63 5.35
N ALA A 34 -4.81 -9.41 6.31
CA ALA A 34 -4.53 -9.20 7.74
C ALA A 34 -3.04 -9.35 8.06
N PHE A 35 -2.38 -10.35 7.47
CA PHE A 35 -0.94 -10.52 7.59
C PHE A 35 -0.18 -9.28 7.11
N ALA A 36 -0.55 -8.76 5.93
CA ALA A 36 0.06 -7.54 5.41
C ALA A 36 -0.13 -6.35 6.34
N MET A 37 -1.34 -6.20 6.89
CA MET A 37 -1.62 -5.12 7.84
C MET A 37 -0.72 -5.19 9.07
N GLU A 38 -0.52 -6.37 9.64
CA GLU A 38 0.36 -6.56 10.79
C GLU A 38 1.81 -6.21 10.46
N ARG A 39 2.29 -6.66 9.29
CA ARG A 39 3.66 -6.34 8.84
C ARG A 39 3.81 -4.83 8.64
N LEU A 40 2.84 -4.20 8.03
CA LEU A 40 2.88 -2.75 7.79
C LEU A 40 2.83 -1.95 9.09
N ARG A 41 2.04 -2.38 10.07
CA ARG A 41 2.01 -1.73 11.39
C ARG A 41 3.37 -1.70 12.06
N SER A 42 4.12 -2.78 11.95
CA SER A 42 5.46 -2.85 12.57
C SER A 42 6.48 -1.98 11.86
N LEU A 43 6.29 -1.68 10.58
CA LEU A 43 7.24 -0.94 9.75
C LEU A 43 6.88 0.54 9.58
N PHE A 44 5.62 0.89 9.73
CA PHE A 44 5.12 2.25 9.56
C PHE A 44 4.29 2.66 10.79
N PRO A 45 4.95 3.16 11.85
CA PRO A 45 4.22 3.61 13.03
C PRO A 45 3.19 4.69 12.68
N GLY A 46 2.01 4.56 13.25
CA GLY A 46 0.92 5.51 12.99
C GLY A 46 0.13 5.23 11.71
N ILE A 47 0.42 4.14 11.01
CA ILE A 47 -0.35 3.75 9.82
C ILE A 47 -1.82 3.50 10.18
N SER A 48 -2.71 3.92 9.30
CA SER A 48 -4.15 3.63 9.42
C SER A 48 -4.62 2.87 8.20
N PHE A 49 -5.65 2.05 8.39
CA PHE A 49 -6.19 1.18 7.34
C PHE A 49 -7.66 1.46 7.11
N SER A 50 -8.11 1.28 5.87
CA SER A 50 -9.52 1.17 5.57
C SER A 50 -10.04 -0.18 6.06
N ARG A 51 -11.37 -0.35 6.03
CA ARG A 51 -11.96 -1.68 6.15
C ARG A 51 -11.56 -2.55 4.97
N MET A 52 -11.67 -3.85 5.13
CA MET A 52 -11.55 -4.81 4.04
C MET A 52 -12.84 -4.80 3.22
N LEU A 53 -12.72 -4.84 1.90
CA LEU A 53 -13.84 -4.81 0.98
C LEU A 53 -13.69 -5.92 -0.06
N TRP A 54 -14.73 -6.73 -0.21
CA TRP A 54 -14.78 -7.76 -1.26
C TRP A 54 -15.13 -7.12 -2.60
N THR A 55 -14.35 -7.44 -3.64
CA THR A 55 -14.55 -6.89 -4.98
C THR A 55 -14.46 -7.99 -6.03
N GLU A 56 -15.14 -7.78 -7.16
CA GLU A 56 -15.03 -8.69 -8.30
C GLU A 56 -13.67 -8.51 -9.00
N PRO A 57 -13.10 -9.59 -9.55
CA PRO A 57 -11.83 -9.48 -10.29
C PRO A 57 -12.02 -8.68 -11.57
N ILE A 58 -10.99 -7.93 -11.95
CA ILE A 58 -10.98 -7.12 -13.16
C ILE A 58 -9.86 -7.62 -14.07
N GLY A 59 -10.20 -8.04 -15.28
CA GLY A 59 -9.24 -8.44 -16.28
C GLY A 59 -8.66 -9.85 -16.13
N ILE A 60 -9.05 -10.60 -15.10
CA ILE A 60 -8.63 -11.99 -14.91
C ILE A 60 -9.83 -12.83 -14.45
N ALA A 61 -9.79 -14.12 -14.76
CA ALA A 61 -10.74 -15.10 -14.25
C ALA A 61 -10.19 -15.66 -12.93
N SER A 62 -10.76 -15.28 -11.81
CA SER A 62 -10.33 -15.72 -10.49
C SER A 62 -11.45 -15.58 -9.47
N ASP A 63 -11.18 -16.00 -8.24
CA ASP A 63 -12.02 -15.69 -7.10
C ASP A 63 -12.05 -14.18 -6.85
N ARG A 64 -13.02 -13.73 -6.09
CA ARG A 64 -13.12 -12.32 -5.67
C ARG A 64 -11.90 -11.91 -4.86
N PHE A 65 -11.59 -10.65 -4.93
CA PHE A 65 -10.54 -10.04 -4.11
C PHE A 65 -11.10 -9.50 -2.80
N VAL A 66 -10.26 -9.50 -1.79
CA VAL A 66 -10.39 -8.59 -0.66
C VAL A 66 -9.38 -7.48 -0.87
N ASN A 67 -9.85 -6.25 -0.81
CA ASN A 67 -9.02 -5.05 -0.97
C ASN A 67 -9.13 -4.17 0.27
N ALA A 68 -8.05 -3.46 0.54
CA ALA A 68 -7.99 -2.44 1.58
C ALA A 68 -6.98 -1.36 1.18
N LEU A 69 -7.05 -0.22 1.84
CA LEU A 69 -6.09 0.85 1.68
C LEU A 69 -5.38 1.12 3.00
N ALA A 70 -4.14 1.58 2.89
CA ALA A 70 -3.34 1.98 4.04
C ALA A 70 -2.80 3.38 3.80
N LEU A 71 -2.86 4.20 4.84
CA LEU A 71 -2.37 5.57 4.85
C LEU A 71 -1.29 5.69 5.92
N ALA A 72 -0.11 6.15 5.55
CA ALA A 72 1.01 6.31 6.45
C ALA A 72 1.82 7.57 6.12
N ASP A 73 2.56 8.03 7.11
CA ASP A 73 3.63 9.01 6.91
C ASP A 73 4.96 8.28 7.14
N THR A 74 5.93 8.49 6.25
CA THR A 74 7.21 7.81 6.31
C THR A 74 8.37 8.78 6.08
N ASP A 75 9.49 8.52 6.75
CA ASP A 75 10.76 9.19 6.48
C ASP A 75 11.68 8.34 5.58
N ARG A 76 11.20 7.18 5.12
CA ARG A 76 11.93 6.30 4.21
C ARG A 76 11.89 6.86 2.79
N GLU A 77 12.87 6.46 1.99
CA GLU A 77 12.87 6.77 0.56
C GLU A 77 11.84 5.92 -0.18
N GLN A 78 11.35 6.42 -1.30
CA GLN A 78 10.33 5.71 -2.10
C GLN A 78 10.79 4.31 -2.50
N GLU A 79 12.04 4.17 -2.96
CA GLU A 79 12.59 2.88 -3.38
C GLU A 79 12.65 1.88 -2.22
N GLU A 80 12.95 2.34 -1.03
CA GLU A 80 12.96 1.51 0.17
C GLU A 80 11.56 1.02 0.50
N VAL A 81 10.55 1.90 0.44
CA VAL A 81 9.15 1.52 0.66
C VAL A 81 8.73 0.45 -0.35
N GLU A 82 9.04 0.65 -1.63
CA GLU A 82 8.69 -0.33 -2.66
C GLU A 82 9.37 -1.69 -2.44
N ARG A 83 10.62 -1.71 -1.98
CA ARG A 83 11.31 -2.95 -1.61
C ARG A 83 10.63 -3.66 -0.43
N ILE A 84 10.20 -2.89 0.56
CA ILE A 84 9.47 -3.41 1.72
C ILE A 84 8.18 -4.10 1.27
N LEU A 85 7.41 -3.44 0.40
CA LEU A 85 6.17 -4.01 -0.11
C LEU A 85 6.41 -5.32 -0.86
N LYS A 86 7.43 -5.36 -1.72
CA LYS A 86 7.81 -6.59 -2.43
C LYS A 86 8.25 -7.70 -1.48
N GLN A 87 8.96 -7.37 -0.41
CA GLN A 87 9.39 -8.34 0.58
C GLN A 87 8.21 -8.96 1.32
N ILE A 88 7.23 -8.14 1.69
CA ILE A 88 6.01 -8.64 2.34
C ILE A 88 5.23 -9.58 1.41
N GLU A 89 5.12 -9.25 0.13
CA GLU A 89 4.51 -10.13 -0.87
C GLU A 89 5.22 -11.49 -0.92
N LYS A 90 6.54 -11.50 -0.91
CA LYS A 90 7.34 -12.74 -0.90
C LYS A 90 7.10 -13.57 0.34
N GLU A 91 6.96 -12.93 1.49
CA GLU A 91 6.68 -13.61 2.76
C GLU A 91 5.35 -14.38 2.72
N CYS A 92 4.40 -13.96 1.90
CA CYS A 92 3.15 -14.67 1.68
C CYS A 92 3.29 -15.90 0.80
N GLY A 93 4.43 -16.10 0.12
CA GLY A 93 4.73 -17.31 -0.60
C GLY A 93 4.19 -17.36 -2.02
N ARG A 94 4.29 -16.29 -2.79
CA ARG A 94 3.87 -16.28 -4.20
C ARG A 94 4.79 -17.14 -5.06
N THR A 95 4.22 -18.09 -5.79
CA THR A 95 4.96 -18.94 -6.74
C THR A 95 4.63 -18.58 -8.19
N ARG A 96 5.52 -18.97 -9.11
CA ARG A 96 5.28 -18.77 -10.54
C ARG A 96 4.03 -19.53 -11.02
N GLU A 97 3.83 -20.75 -10.53
CA GLU A 97 2.66 -21.56 -10.87
C GLU A 97 1.36 -20.89 -10.46
N GLU A 98 1.31 -20.33 -9.26
CA GLU A 98 0.14 -19.61 -8.78
C GLU A 98 -0.19 -18.42 -9.66
N LYS A 99 0.83 -17.67 -10.07
CA LYS A 99 0.65 -16.52 -10.97
C LYS A 99 0.01 -16.96 -12.30
N MET A 100 0.43 -18.08 -12.85
CA MET A 100 -0.13 -18.64 -14.08
C MET A 100 -1.59 -19.06 -13.91
N ARG A 101 -1.99 -19.40 -12.68
CA ARG A 101 -3.37 -19.79 -12.33
C ARG A 101 -4.19 -18.62 -11.84
N ASN A 102 -3.72 -17.39 -12.00
CA ASN A 102 -4.36 -16.16 -11.53
C ASN A 102 -4.59 -16.15 -10.01
N ILE A 103 -3.73 -16.81 -9.25
CA ILE A 103 -3.73 -16.76 -7.80
C ILE A 103 -2.83 -15.65 -7.33
N VAL A 104 -3.43 -14.69 -6.63
CA VAL A 104 -2.72 -13.54 -6.05
C VAL A 104 -2.87 -13.63 -4.54
N ARG A 105 -1.86 -14.19 -3.87
CA ARG A 105 -1.88 -14.33 -2.41
C ARG A 105 -1.86 -12.97 -1.73
N LEU A 106 -1.03 -12.07 -2.22
CA LEU A 106 -0.96 -10.71 -1.73
C LEU A 106 -0.35 -9.81 -2.79
N ASP A 107 -1.00 -8.69 -3.03
CA ASP A 107 -0.52 -7.63 -3.90
C ASP A 107 -0.52 -6.33 -3.10
N LEU A 108 0.63 -5.68 -3.05
CA LEU A 108 0.83 -4.42 -2.34
C LEU A 108 1.38 -3.39 -3.31
N ASP A 109 0.61 -2.34 -3.55
CA ASP A 109 0.96 -1.31 -4.51
C ASP A 109 1.03 0.06 -3.86
N LEU A 110 2.11 0.78 -4.10
CA LEU A 110 2.22 2.17 -3.70
C LEU A 110 1.42 3.02 -4.69
N LEU A 111 0.33 3.62 -4.22
CA LEU A 111 -0.58 4.41 -5.06
C LEU A 111 -0.28 5.88 -5.06
N GLN A 112 0.34 6.41 -4.03
CA GLN A 112 0.68 7.82 -3.97
C GLN A 112 1.90 8.03 -3.09
N TRP A 113 2.77 8.91 -3.56
CA TRP A 113 3.96 9.36 -2.84
C TRP A 113 3.87 10.88 -2.71
N GLY A 114 3.61 11.37 -1.49
CA GLY A 114 3.36 12.78 -1.28
C GLY A 114 2.17 13.26 -2.10
N THR A 115 2.39 14.18 -3.01
CA THR A 115 1.35 14.70 -3.90
C THR A 115 1.33 14.02 -5.27
N VAL A 116 2.22 13.04 -5.50
CA VAL A 116 2.37 12.38 -6.80
C VAL A 116 1.58 11.07 -6.82
N ARG A 117 0.60 10.96 -7.69
CA ARG A 117 -0.11 9.71 -7.93
C ARG A 117 0.75 8.77 -8.75
N LEU A 118 0.77 7.51 -8.34
CA LEU A 118 1.41 6.42 -9.04
C LEU A 118 0.31 5.49 -9.55
N ARG A 119 0.60 4.68 -10.56
CA ARG A 119 -0.34 3.68 -11.08
C ARG A 119 -1.70 4.30 -11.43
N GLU A 120 -1.69 5.32 -12.26
CA GLU A 120 -2.87 6.14 -12.60
C GLU A 120 -4.12 5.31 -12.94
N GLN A 121 -3.96 4.19 -13.62
CA GLN A 121 -5.08 3.33 -14.02
C GLN A 121 -5.81 2.74 -12.82
N ASP A 122 -5.09 2.45 -11.73
CA ASP A 122 -5.70 1.85 -10.55
C ASP A 122 -6.63 2.84 -9.82
N TRP A 123 -6.35 4.14 -9.95
CA TRP A 123 -7.17 5.18 -9.33
C TRP A 123 -8.60 5.25 -9.86
N GLU A 124 -8.88 4.67 -11.02
CA GLU A 124 -10.20 4.64 -11.61
C GLU A 124 -11.10 3.56 -11.00
N ARG A 125 -10.55 2.66 -10.21
CA ARG A 125 -11.30 1.57 -9.60
C ARG A 125 -12.24 2.10 -8.53
N ASP A 126 -13.49 1.63 -8.56
CA ASP A 126 -14.55 2.12 -7.67
C ASP A 126 -14.22 1.94 -6.20
N TYR A 127 -13.58 0.82 -5.82
CA TYR A 127 -13.29 0.56 -4.42
C TYR A 127 -12.28 1.57 -3.84
N ILE A 128 -11.37 2.07 -4.65
CA ILE A 128 -10.40 3.06 -4.21
C ILE A 128 -11.11 4.36 -3.86
N ARG A 129 -12.00 4.84 -4.72
CA ARG A 129 -12.78 6.04 -4.45
C ARG A 129 -13.64 5.89 -3.20
N LEU A 130 -14.31 4.75 -3.06
CA LEU A 130 -15.16 4.47 -1.91
C LEU A 130 -14.37 4.49 -0.61
N LEU A 131 -13.27 3.73 -0.55
CA LEU A 131 -12.47 3.62 0.67
C LEU A 131 -11.78 4.94 1.03
N LEU A 132 -11.32 5.70 0.05
CA LEU A 132 -10.75 7.03 0.30
C LEU A 132 -11.78 7.98 0.89
N GLN A 133 -13.00 7.95 0.39
CA GLN A 133 -14.09 8.76 0.91
C GLN A 133 -14.39 8.39 2.36
N GLU A 134 -14.44 7.09 2.67
CA GLU A 134 -14.67 6.61 4.04
C GLU A 134 -13.54 7.01 5.00
N MET A 135 -12.30 7.04 4.51
CA MET A 135 -11.14 7.45 5.29
C MET A 135 -11.00 8.95 5.43
N GLN A 136 -11.88 9.73 4.80
CA GLN A 136 -11.78 11.19 4.74
C GLN A 136 -10.40 11.63 4.26
N TRP A 137 -10.00 11.06 3.13
CA TRP A 137 -8.68 11.25 2.54
C TRP A 137 -8.40 12.71 2.22
N ALA A 138 -7.28 13.21 2.74
CA ALA A 138 -6.76 14.53 2.41
C ALA A 138 -5.24 14.49 2.35
N PHE A 139 -4.70 14.96 1.26
CA PHE A 139 -3.27 15.18 1.10
C PHE A 139 -2.93 16.66 1.18
#